data_00e8b2c4a883620a1670602127c88441
#
_entry.id   00e8b2c4a883620a1670602127c88441
#
_cell.length_a   1.000
_cell.length_b   1.000
_cell.length_c   1.000
_cell.angle_alpha   90.00
_cell.angle_beta   90.00
_cell.angle_gamma   90.00
#
_symmetry.space_group_name_H-M   'P 1'
#
loop_
_entity.id
_entity.type
_entity.pdbx_description
1 polymer ?
#
loop_
_entity_poly.entity_id
_entity_poly.type
_entity_poly.pdbx_seq_one_letter_code
_entity_poly.pdbx_strand_id
1 'polypeptide(L)'
;MSAQAPAHPSAPVPVLRFEPLVEGVLRKRYKRFLADIELADGQLVTAHCPNTGPMTGVLIPGGRVRLRHDPRPERKLAWTWEQAEVPGADGTPIWVGVNTALPNRLVRATIEAGLLEPWLGPIGAIRPEVAYGAGKRSRIDLLLTPSEAAPDPRPIYLEVKNTTWSEGTMALFPDTVTERGQKHLVELAEVLPEARGVLVPCLSRADVDRFAPGDRADRRYGELFRLALDRGVEILPLRYGFEADAVHWLGVTAVERRDPLAASDANEMAER
;
A
#
# COMPACT_ATOMS: atom_id res chain seq x y z
N MET A 1 -20.15 14.12 1.06
CA MET A 1 -19.37 14.04 2.31
C MET A 1 -17.92 14.36 1.97
N SER A 2 -17.29 15.22 2.78
CA SER A 2 -15.97 15.80 2.51
C SER A 2 -14.90 14.70 2.51
N ALA A 3 -14.05 14.68 1.49
CA ALA A 3 -12.80 13.94 1.55
C ALA A 3 -12.06 14.40 2.83
N GLN A 4 -11.65 13.46 3.66
CA GLN A 4 -10.96 13.78 4.91
C GLN A 4 -9.70 14.60 4.60
N ALA A 5 -9.52 15.71 5.31
CA ALA A 5 -8.38 16.59 5.06
C ALA A 5 -7.05 15.84 5.28
N PRO A 6 -6.07 16.04 4.40
CA PRO A 6 -4.75 15.47 4.60
C PRO A 6 -4.16 16.01 5.91
N ALA A 7 -3.50 15.14 6.67
CA ALA A 7 -2.81 15.53 7.88
C ALA A 7 -1.40 14.92 7.90
N HIS A 8 -0.43 15.76 8.17
CA HIS A 8 0.97 15.37 8.27
C HIS A 8 1.44 15.58 9.71
N PRO A 9 2.12 14.61 10.31
CA PRO A 9 2.77 14.83 11.61
C PRO A 9 3.85 15.89 11.45
N SER A 10 4.16 16.60 12.54
CA SER A 10 5.23 17.60 12.57
C SER A 10 6.62 17.00 12.29
N ALA A 11 6.77 15.68 12.49
CA ALA A 11 7.96 14.91 12.17
C ALA A 11 7.56 13.47 11.82
N PRO A 12 8.37 12.73 11.01
CA PRO A 12 8.16 11.30 10.74
C PRO A 12 8.06 10.48 12.03
N VAL A 13 7.05 9.62 12.15
CA VAL A 13 6.83 8.78 13.33
C VAL A 13 7.24 7.34 13.02
N PRO A 14 8.25 6.76 13.71
CA PRO A 14 8.65 5.38 13.50
C PRO A 14 7.54 4.45 13.96
N VAL A 15 7.06 3.58 13.05
CA VAL A 15 6.00 2.60 13.32
C VAL A 15 6.47 1.16 13.25
N LEU A 16 7.61 0.91 12.61
CA LEU A 16 8.23 -0.40 12.55
C LEU A 16 9.75 -0.27 12.57
N ARG A 17 10.42 -1.10 13.37
CA ARG A 17 11.87 -1.28 13.37
C ARG A 17 12.20 -2.73 13.07
N PHE A 18 13.35 -2.96 12.44
CA PHE A 18 13.89 -4.28 12.12
C PHE A 18 15.42 -4.22 12.06
N GLU A 19 16.06 -5.37 12.02
CA GLU A 19 17.50 -5.44 11.79
C GLU A 19 17.88 -4.76 10.47
N PRO A 20 19.01 -4.04 10.41
CA PRO A 20 19.41 -3.32 9.23
C PRO A 20 19.43 -4.21 7.98
N LEU A 21 18.80 -3.72 6.92
CA LEU A 21 18.75 -4.41 5.64
C LEU A 21 20.10 -4.35 4.94
N VAL A 22 20.43 -5.42 4.19
CA VAL A 22 21.65 -5.51 3.40
C VAL A 22 21.40 -4.95 2.01
N GLU A 23 22.27 -4.04 1.54
CA GLU A 23 22.18 -3.46 0.21
C GLU A 23 22.83 -4.36 -0.86
N GLY A 24 22.26 -4.29 -2.07
CA GLY A 24 22.75 -4.97 -3.25
C GLY A 24 22.22 -4.33 -4.52
N VAL A 25 22.58 -4.90 -5.67
CA VAL A 25 22.18 -4.44 -6.99
C VAL A 25 21.33 -5.50 -7.67
N LEU A 26 20.13 -5.12 -8.11
CA LEU A 26 19.22 -6.01 -8.84
C LEU A 26 19.83 -6.36 -10.21
N ARG A 27 20.09 -7.66 -10.41
CA ARG A 27 20.56 -8.15 -11.72
C ARG A 27 19.40 -8.61 -12.59
N LYS A 28 18.47 -9.38 -12.01
CA LYS A 28 17.33 -9.94 -12.75
C LYS A 28 16.19 -10.32 -11.83
N ARG A 29 14.94 -10.06 -12.23
CA ARG A 29 13.72 -10.66 -11.63
C ARG A 29 13.13 -11.68 -12.60
N TYR A 30 12.70 -12.83 -12.10
CA TYR A 30 12.12 -13.90 -12.93
C TYR A 30 11.12 -14.73 -12.15
N LYS A 31 10.30 -15.50 -12.86
CA LYS A 31 9.18 -16.28 -12.28
C LYS A 31 8.28 -15.47 -11.34
N ARG A 32 8.28 -14.14 -11.47
CA ARG A 32 7.52 -13.15 -10.66
C ARG A 32 7.95 -13.06 -9.20
N PHE A 33 8.48 -14.10 -8.58
CA PHE A 33 8.80 -14.18 -7.15
C PHE A 33 10.29 -14.44 -6.84
N LEU A 34 11.17 -14.47 -7.81
CA LEU A 34 12.60 -14.62 -7.65
C LEU A 34 13.37 -13.40 -8.19
N ALA A 35 14.42 -13.00 -7.49
CA ALA A 35 15.31 -11.94 -7.93
C ALA A 35 16.77 -12.32 -7.66
N ASP A 36 17.64 -12.21 -8.66
CA ASP A 36 19.09 -12.34 -8.51
C ASP A 36 19.68 -10.98 -8.22
N ILE A 37 20.41 -10.89 -7.11
CA ILE A 37 20.94 -9.66 -6.56
C ILE A 37 22.40 -9.86 -6.22
N GLU A 38 23.24 -8.93 -6.65
CA GLU A 38 24.67 -8.90 -6.33
C GLU A 38 24.89 -8.03 -5.09
N LEU A 39 25.48 -8.64 -4.06
CA LEU A 39 25.84 -7.96 -2.82
C LEU A 39 27.13 -7.15 -2.98
N ALA A 40 27.46 -6.30 -2.00
CA ALA A 40 28.63 -5.44 -2.02
C ALA A 40 29.97 -6.17 -2.12
N ASP A 41 30.03 -7.44 -1.66
CA ASP A 41 31.20 -8.33 -1.76
C ASP A 41 31.32 -9.06 -3.11
N GLY A 42 30.40 -8.80 -4.05
CA GLY A 42 30.32 -9.46 -5.35
C GLY A 42 29.58 -10.80 -5.35
N GLN A 43 29.10 -11.27 -4.20
CA GLN A 43 28.31 -12.50 -4.14
C GLN A 43 26.96 -12.31 -4.84
N LEU A 44 26.62 -13.23 -5.73
CA LEU A 44 25.29 -13.28 -6.34
C LEU A 44 24.37 -14.17 -5.49
N VAL A 45 23.27 -13.59 -4.99
CA VAL A 45 22.25 -14.28 -4.20
C VAL A 45 20.90 -14.28 -4.89
N THR A 46 20.11 -15.35 -4.70
CA THR A 46 18.72 -15.37 -5.13
C THR A 46 17.82 -15.03 -3.96
N ALA A 47 17.06 -13.92 -4.09
CA ALA A 47 16.10 -13.46 -3.10
C ALA A 47 14.68 -13.82 -3.48
N HIS A 48 13.83 -14.05 -2.48
CA HIS A 48 12.38 -14.07 -2.65
C HIS A 48 11.88 -12.66 -2.90
N CYS A 49 11.13 -12.45 -3.98
CA CYS A 49 10.39 -11.22 -4.26
C CYS A 49 8.92 -11.42 -3.88
N PRO A 50 8.43 -10.85 -2.76
CA PRO A 50 7.05 -11.06 -2.30
C PRO A 50 6.01 -10.40 -3.19
N ASN A 51 6.40 -9.35 -3.93
CA ASN A 51 5.54 -8.69 -4.88
C ASN A 51 5.51 -9.46 -6.21
N THR A 52 4.37 -10.07 -6.52
CA THR A 52 4.17 -10.83 -7.76
C THR A 52 3.53 -10.00 -8.88
N GLY A 53 3.21 -8.73 -8.63
CA GLY A 53 2.67 -7.78 -9.61
C GLY A 53 3.71 -7.30 -10.62
N PRO A 54 3.33 -6.38 -11.51
CA PRO A 54 4.25 -5.79 -12.50
C PRO A 54 5.39 -5.01 -11.86
N MET A 55 5.16 -4.43 -10.66
CA MET A 55 6.11 -3.54 -9.96
C MET A 55 6.44 -2.32 -10.81
N THR A 56 5.40 -1.70 -11.37
CA THR A 56 5.49 -0.53 -12.25
C THR A 56 6.24 0.61 -11.56
N GLY A 57 7.29 1.13 -12.22
CA GLY A 57 8.12 2.21 -11.71
C GLY A 57 9.13 1.83 -10.61
N VAL A 58 9.11 0.56 -10.11
CA VAL A 58 10.04 0.13 -9.04
C VAL A 58 10.93 -1.06 -9.42
N LEU A 59 10.66 -1.72 -10.55
CA LEU A 59 11.50 -2.78 -11.08
C LEU A 59 12.55 -2.21 -12.01
N ILE A 60 13.74 -1.86 -11.49
CA ILE A 60 14.84 -1.24 -12.23
C ILE A 60 16.05 -2.19 -12.23
N PRO A 61 16.31 -2.95 -13.32
CA PRO A 61 17.54 -3.74 -13.42
C PRO A 61 18.79 -2.83 -13.32
N GLY A 62 19.76 -3.24 -12.51
CA GLY A 62 20.93 -2.42 -12.18
C GLY A 62 20.68 -1.42 -11.03
N GLY A 63 19.44 -1.25 -10.58
CA GLY A 63 19.08 -0.40 -9.44
C GLY A 63 19.48 -1.01 -8.09
N ARG A 64 19.67 -0.13 -7.10
CA ARG A 64 19.96 -0.57 -5.72
C ARG A 64 18.71 -1.14 -5.07
N VAL A 65 18.90 -2.16 -4.26
CA VAL A 65 17.85 -2.84 -3.50
C VAL A 65 18.31 -3.11 -2.09
N ARG A 66 17.36 -3.27 -1.16
CA ARG A 66 17.64 -3.73 0.21
C ARG A 66 16.96 -5.05 0.49
N LEU A 67 17.71 -5.95 1.11
CA LEU A 67 17.34 -7.32 1.41
C LEU A 67 17.31 -7.56 2.90
N ARG A 68 16.36 -8.35 3.35
CA ARG A 68 16.40 -8.97 4.67
C ARG A 68 17.04 -10.34 4.56
N HIS A 69 18.04 -10.59 5.38
CA HIS A 69 18.65 -11.92 5.54
C HIS A 69 17.94 -12.69 6.67
N ASP A 70 17.59 -13.93 6.39
CA ASP A 70 17.01 -14.84 7.36
C ASP A 70 17.66 -16.22 7.16
N PRO A 71 18.72 -16.53 7.93
CA PRO A 71 19.57 -17.70 7.71
C PRO A 71 18.96 -19.02 8.20
N ARG A 72 17.69 -19.02 8.66
CA ARG A 72 17.05 -20.24 9.17
C ARG A 72 17.04 -21.35 8.12
N PRO A 73 17.49 -22.59 8.47
CA PRO A 73 17.68 -23.67 7.49
C PRO A 73 16.38 -24.17 6.85
N GLU A 74 15.23 -23.91 7.46
CA GLU A 74 13.91 -24.28 6.92
C GLU A 74 13.51 -23.41 5.71
N ARG A 75 14.17 -22.28 5.52
CA ARG A 75 13.90 -21.39 4.40
C ARG A 75 14.62 -21.84 3.15
N LYS A 76 13.85 -22.02 2.06
CA LYS A 76 14.42 -22.31 0.73
C LYS A 76 15.26 -21.15 0.18
N LEU A 77 14.93 -19.91 0.56
CA LEU A 77 15.64 -18.69 0.19
C LEU A 77 15.92 -17.88 1.47
N ALA A 78 17.19 -17.69 1.79
CA ALA A 78 17.61 -16.93 2.96
C ALA A 78 17.38 -15.42 2.82
N TRP A 79 17.20 -14.93 1.60
CA TRP A 79 17.08 -13.52 1.29
C TRP A 79 15.65 -13.17 0.86
N THR A 80 15.15 -12.02 1.34
CA THR A 80 13.87 -11.43 0.92
C THR A 80 14.10 -10.01 0.44
N TRP A 81 13.59 -9.66 -0.73
CA TRP A 81 13.64 -8.30 -1.25
C TRP A 81 12.61 -7.42 -0.54
N GLU A 82 13.07 -6.41 0.20
CA GLU A 82 12.24 -5.55 1.04
C GLU A 82 12.02 -4.17 0.41
N GLN A 83 13.07 -3.56 -0.19
CA GLN A 83 13.00 -2.20 -0.71
C GLN A 83 13.75 -2.08 -2.04
N ALA A 84 13.27 -1.16 -2.90
CA ALA A 84 13.96 -0.75 -4.12
C ALA A 84 14.27 0.75 -4.06
N GLU A 85 15.46 1.16 -4.52
CA GLU A 85 15.77 2.56 -4.73
C GLU A 85 15.29 2.97 -6.13
N VAL A 86 14.56 4.09 -6.19
CA VAL A 86 14.03 4.63 -7.45
C VAL A 86 14.23 6.14 -7.48
N PRO A 87 14.24 6.78 -8.65
CA PRO A 87 14.10 8.23 -8.75
C PRO A 87 12.76 8.67 -8.14
N GLY A 88 12.80 9.61 -7.21
CA GLY A 88 11.60 10.23 -6.66
C GLY A 88 10.98 11.24 -7.62
N ALA A 89 9.87 11.84 -7.20
CA ALA A 89 9.11 12.81 -8.01
C ALA A 89 9.92 14.04 -8.42
N ASP A 90 10.93 14.43 -7.63
CA ASP A 90 11.89 15.53 -7.90
C ASP A 90 13.23 15.04 -8.48
N GLY A 91 13.35 13.74 -8.78
CA GLY A 91 14.57 13.09 -9.24
C GLY A 91 15.55 12.67 -8.13
N THR A 92 15.32 13.06 -6.88
CA THR A 92 16.12 12.60 -5.73
C THR A 92 15.85 11.11 -5.47
N PRO A 93 16.89 10.26 -5.31
CA PRO A 93 16.67 8.84 -5.02
C PRO A 93 15.90 8.63 -3.71
N ILE A 94 14.89 7.76 -3.76
CA ILE A 94 14.10 7.35 -2.59
C ILE A 94 14.03 5.84 -2.48
N TRP A 95 13.77 5.35 -1.27
CA TRP A 95 13.50 3.94 -1.01
C TRP A 95 12.00 3.67 -1.01
N VAL A 96 11.58 2.67 -1.79
CA VAL A 96 10.18 2.22 -1.91
C VAL A 96 10.07 0.81 -1.34
N GLY A 97 9.09 0.60 -0.46
CA GLY A 97 8.81 -0.72 0.10
C GLY A 97 8.13 -1.63 -0.90
N VAL A 98 8.79 -2.73 -1.30
CA VAL A 98 8.26 -3.68 -2.29
C VAL A 98 7.69 -4.96 -1.68
N ASN A 99 7.96 -5.22 -0.40
CA ASN A 99 7.45 -6.41 0.28
C ASN A 99 5.95 -6.27 0.61
N THR A 100 5.10 -6.98 -0.13
CA THR A 100 3.64 -6.95 0.02
C THR A 100 3.12 -7.57 1.33
N ALA A 101 3.96 -8.18 2.15
CA ALA A 101 3.60 -8.65 3.49
C ALA A 101 3.73 -7.56 4.58
N LEU A 102 4.36 -6.42 4.27
CA LEU A 102 4.53 -5.33 5.24
C LEU A 102 3.30 -4.44 5.43
N PRO A 103 2.53 -4.06 4.41
CA PRO A 103 1.44 -3.09 4.53
C PRO A 103 0.48 -3.34 5.69
N ASN A 104 -0.03 -4.56 5.85
CA ASN A 104 -0.94 -4.88 6.94
C ASN A 104 -0.31 -4.67 8.32
N ARG A 105 0.98 -4.98 8.47
CA ARG A 105 1.73 -4.75 9.71
C ARG A 105 1.96 -3.26 9.98
N LEU A 106 2.26 -2.47 8.94
CA LEU A 106 2.46 -1.02 9.05
C LEU A 106 1.15 -0.33 9.45
N VAL A 107 0.06 -0.64 8.77
CA VAL A 107 -1.27 -0.09 9.07
C VAL A 107 -1.69 -0.45 10.49
N ARG A 108 -1.55 -1.71 10.89
CA ARG A 108 -1.84 -2.16 12.24
C ARG A 108 -1.00 -1.41 13.29
N ALA A 109 0.31 -1.31 13.10
CA ALA A 109 1.19 -0.59 14.02
C ALA A 109 0.83 0.90 14.12
N THR A 110 0.42 1.53 13.01
CA THR A 110 -0.06 2.92 12.98
C THR A 110 -1.34 3.10 13.79
N ILE A 111 -2.27 2.13 13.72
CA ILE A 111 -3.50 2.12 14.54
C ILE A 111 -3.15 1.92 16.02
N GLU A 112 -2.31 0.93 16.35
CA GLU A 112 -1.90 0.61 17.73
C GLU A 112 -1.15 1.77 18.40
N ALA A 113 -0.46 2.60 17.60
CA ALA A 113 0.19 3.85 18.07
C ALA A 113 -0.80 5.03 18.24
N GLY A 114 -2.11 4.84 18.00
CA GLY A 114 -3.12 5.90 18.12
C GLY A 114 -3.07 6.96 17.01
N LEU A 115 -2.21 6.80 16.01
CA LEU A 115 -1.97 7.81 14.97
C LEU A 115 -3.16 7.99 14.01
N LEU A 116 -4.11 7.05 14.00
CA LEU A 116 -5.30 7.09 13.14
C LEU A 116 -6.59 7.43 13.91
N GLU A 117 -6.53 7.75 15.20
CA GLU A 117 -7.71 8.15 15.99
C GLU A 117 -8.51 9.31 15.39
N PRO A 118 -7.90 10.35 14.76
CA PRO A 118 -8.66 11.43 14.14
C PRO A 118 -9.62 10.98 13.03
N TRP A 119 -9.37 9.81 12.40
CA TRP A 119 -10.20 9.27 11.31
C TRP A 119 -11.02 8.07 11.73
N LEU A 120 -10.43 7.17 12.50
CA LEU A 120 -11.08 5.91 12.87
C LEU A 120 -11.81 5.98 14.22
N GLY A 121 -11.50 6.98 15.04
CA GLY A 121 -11.85 7.02 16.46
C GLY A 121 -10.95 6.08 17.28
N PRO A 122 -11.11 6.10 18.60
CA PRO A 122 -10.36 5.21 19.49
C PRO A 122 -10.77 3.75 19.31
N ILE A 123 -9.77 2.87 19.10
CA ILE A 123 -9.97 1.44 18.80
C ILE A 123 -9.75 0.60 20.06
N GLY A 124 -10.71 -0.27 20.38
CA GLY A 124 -10.65 -1.21 21.50
C GLY A 124 -10.05 -2.57 21.14
N ALA A 125 -10.28 -3.07 19.91
CA ALA A 125 -9.73 -4.35 19.47
C ALA A 125 -9.45 -4.40 17.97
N ILE A 126 -8.41 -5.16 17.58
CA ILE A 126 -8.01 -5.38 16.19
C ILE A 126 -7.95 -6.88 15.93
N ARG A 127 -8.72 -7.37 14.96
CA ARG A 127 -8.73 -8.78 14.53
C ARG A 127 -8.30 -8.88 13.06
N PRO A 128 -7.16 -9.54 12.75
CA PRO A 128 -6.73 -9.74 11.37
C PRO A 128 -7.48 -10.87 10.68
N GLU A 129 -7.54 -10.83 9.35
CA GLU A 129 -7.97 -11.93 8.48
C GLU A 129 -9.36 -12.51 8.82
N VAL A 130 -10.33 -11.64 9.13
CA VAL A 130 -11.70 -12.07 9.49
C VAL A 130 -12.51 -12.36 8.22
N ALA A 131 -13.17 -13.51 8.17
CA ALA A 131 -14.05 -13.88 7.07
C ALA A 131 -15.29 -12.98 7.01
N TYR A 132 -15.62 -12.44 5.82
CA TYR A 132 -16.76 -11.57 5.58
C TYR A 132 -17.31 -11.71 4.14
N GLY A 133 -18.27 -10.88 3.78
CA GLY A 133 -18.93 -10.88 2.49
C GLY A 133 -19.89 -12.05 2.29
N ALA A 134 -20.53 -12.13 1.14
CA ALA A 134 -21.53 -13.14 0.83
C ALA A 134 -20.94 -14.56 0.95
N GLY A 135 -21.52 -15.34 1.87
CA GLY A 135 -21.07 -16.72 2.15
C GLY A 135 -19.69 -16.79 2.81
N LYS A 136 -19.18 -15.71 3.41
CA LYS A 136 -17.87 -15.63 4.10
C LYS A 136 -16.68 -16.08 3.21
N ARG A 137 -16.76 -15.80 1.90
CA ARG A 137 -15.74 -16.21 0.93
C ARG A 137 -14.58 -15.23 0.77
N SER A 138 -14.67 -14.08 1.41
CA SER A 138 -13.59 -13.07 1.47
C SER A 138 -13.06 -12.96 2.90
N ARG A 139 -11.84 -12.43 3.03
CA ARG A 139 -11.23 -12.09 4.31
C ARG A 139 -10.86 -10.63 4.28
N ILE A 140 -11.33 -9.88 5.27
CA ILE A 140 -10.90 -8.51 5.48
C ILE A 140 -9.53 -8.50 6.15
N ASP A 141 -8.64 -7.59 5.75
CA ASP A 141 -7.30 -7.52 6.33
C ASP A 141 -7.34 -7.23 7.83
N LEU A 142 -8.16 -6.24 8.25
CA LEU A 142 -8.36 -5.89 9.67
C LEU A 142 -9.84 -5.62 9.94
N LEU A 143 -10.38 -6.27 10.95
CA LEU A 143 -11.67 -5.89 11.56
C LEU A 143 -11.38 -5.17 12.87
N LEU A 144 -11.78 -3.88 12.95
CA LEU A 144 -11.56 -3.06 14.12
C LEU A 144 -12.88 -2.95 14.90
N THR A 145 -12.79 -3.11 16.21
CA THR A 145 -13.89 -2.83 17.12
C THR A 145 -13.58 -1.52 17.83
N PRO A 146 -14.40 -0.46 17.67
CA PRO A 146 -14.23 0.78 18.39
C PRO A 146 -14.22 0.56 19.91
N SER A 147 -13.54 1.40 20.68
CA SER A 147 -13.64 1.38 22.14
C SER A 147 -14.97 1.94 22.60
N GLU A 148 -15.30 1.76 23.88
CA GLU A 148 -16.53 2.33 24.49
C GLU A 148 -16.58 3.86 24.42
N ALA A 149 -15.43 4.53 24.33
CA ALA A 149 -15.32 5.97 24.21
C ALA A 149 -15.47 6.48 22.76
N ALA A 150 -15.57 5.59 21.78
CA ALA A 150 -15.68 5.99 20.38
C ALA A 150 -17.04 6.67 20.09
N PRO A 151 -17.05 7.81 19.35
CA PRO A 151 -18.30 8.49 18.99
C PRO A 151 -19.15 7.69 18.00
N ASP A 152 -18.54 6.83 17.20
CA ASP A 152 -19.21 5.91 16.29
C ASP A 152 -18.91 4.47 16.75
N PRO A 153 -19.92 3.70 17.26
CA PRO A 153 -19.71 2.36 17.78
C PRO A 153 -19.68 1.28 16.70
N ARG A 154 -19.92 1.63 15.43
CA ARG A 154 -19.95 0.66 14.34
C ARG A 154 -18.58 0.00 14.13
N PRO A 155 -18.51 -1.33 13.92
CA PRO A 155 -17.25 -1.99 13.56
C PRO A 155 -16.71 -1.46 12.23
N ILE A 156 -15.40 -1.51 12.06
CA ILE A 156 -14.71 -1.01 10.87
C ILE A 156 -14.09 -2.19 10.13
N TYR A 157 -14.54 -2.42 8.90
CA TYR A 157 -13.93 -3.36 7.95
C TYR A 157 -12.88 -2.61 7.15
N LEU A 158 -11.61 -2.92 7.38
CA LEU A 158 -10.48 -2.19 6.82
C LEU A 158 -9.67 -3.10 5.88
N GLU A 159 -9.59 -2.70 4.62
CA GLU A 159 -8.86 -3.38 3.55
C GLU A 159 -7.62 -2.58 3.16
N VAL A 160 -6.46 -3.22 3.16
CA VAL A 160 -5.16 -2.59 2.85
C VAL A 160 -4.74 -2.90 1.41
N LYS A 161 -4.26 -1.89 0.70
CA LYS A 161 -3.70 -2.06 -0.66
C LYS A 161 -2.28 -1.52 -0.71
N ASN A 162 -1.30 -2.40 -0.95
CA ASN A 162 0.08 -1.95 -1.17
C ASN A 162 0.17 -1.12 -2.45
N THR A 163 0.63 0.11 -2.33
CA THR A 163 0.71 1.08 -3.44
C THR A 163 2.15 1.56 -3.60
N THR A 164 2.77 1.18 -4.71
CA THR A 164 4.16 1.53 -5.04
C THR A 164 4.28 2.35 -6.32
N TRP A 165 3.30 2.24 -7.22
CA TRP A 165 3.26 2.99 -8.47
C TRP A 165 2.92 4.47 -8.22
N SER A 166 3.63 5.36 -8.90
CA SER A 166 3.33 6.80 -8.90
C SER A 166 3.64 7.43 -10.25
N GLU A 167 2.98 8.54 -10.52
CA GLU A 167 3.26 9.49 -11.59
C GLU A 167 3.47 10.87 -10.95
N GLY A 168 4.70 11.37 -10.99
CA GLY A 168 5.07 12.52 -10.17
C GLY A 168 4.76 12.28 -8.69
N THR A 169 4.03 13.19 -8.05
CA THR A 169 3.62 13.07 -6.64
C THR A 169 2.28 12.33 -6.43
N MET A 170 1.66 11.83 -7.50
CA MET A 170 0.42 11.06 -7.45
C MET A 170 0.69 9.57 -7.30
N ALA A 171 0.30 8.97 -6.17
CA ALA A 171 0.27 7.52 -6.01
C ALA A 171 -0.96 6.92 -6.70
N LEU A 172 -0.79 5.78 -7.37
CA LEU A 172 -1.83 5.14 -8.17
C LEU A 172 -1.97 3.65 -7.80
N PHE A 173 -3.21 3.18 -7.69
CA PHE A 173 -3.53 1.77 -7.51
C PHE A 173 -4.82 1.39 -8.24
N PRO A 174 -4.87 0.24 -8.91
CA PRO A 174 -3.83 -0.76 -9.09
C PRO A 174 -2.88 -0.40 -10.25
N ASP A 175 -1.74 -1.11 -10.37
CA ASP A 175 -0.81 -1.01 -11.49
C ASP A 175 -1.04 -2.09 -12.56
N THR A 176 -2.11 -2.88 -12.41
CA THR A 176 -2.61 -3.89 -13.36
C THR A 176 -4.06 -4.25 -13.04
N VAL A 177 -4.77 -4.91 -13.96
CA VAL A 177 -6.13 -5.40 -13.70
C VAL A 177 -6.17 -6.30 -12.47
N THR A 178 -7.08 -6.00 -11.51
CA THR A 178 -7.23 -6.71 -10.25
C THR A 178 -8.68 -7.05 -9.93
N GLU A 179 -9.17 -8.19 -10.42
CA GLU A 179 -10.54 -8.66 -10.11
C GLU A 179 -10.80 -8.78 -8.60
N ARG A 180 -9.78 -9.24 -7.84
CA ARG A 180 -9.87 -9.30 -6.38
C ARG A 180 -10.02 -7.91 -5.76
N GLY A 181 -9.29 -6.90 -6.26
CA GLY A 181 -9.41 -5.52 -5.79
C GLY A 181 -10.79 -4.93 -6.09
N GLN A 182 -11.31 -5.19 -7.30
CA GLN A 182 -12.67 -4.81 -7.71
C GLN A 182 -13.72 -5.40 -6.76
N LYS A 183 -13.63 -6.72 -6.47
CA LYS A 183 -14.52 -7.42 -5.55
C LYS A 183 -14.49 -6.81 -4.16
N HIS A 184 -13.30 -6.49 -3.61
CA HIS A 184 -13.18 -5.91 -2.26
C HIS A 184 -13.85 -4.53 -2.15
N LEU A 185 -13.83 -3.69 -3.21
CA LEU A 185 -14.56 -2.42 -3.21
C LEU A 185 -16.08 -2.62 -3.11
N VAL A 186 -16.62 -3.62 -3.81
CA VAL A 186 -18.04 -3.97 -3.72
C VAL A 186 -18.39 -4.45 -2.32
N GLU A 187 -17.60 -5.38 -1.78
CA GLU A 187 -17.85 -5.96 -0.46
C GLU A 187 -17.69 -4.94 0.68
N LEU A 188 -16.76 -3.96 0.57
CA LEU A 188 -16.68 -2.85 1.52
C LEU A 188 -17.93 -1.94 1.47
N ALA A 189 -18.54 -1.78 0.30
CA ALA A 189 -19.78 -1.04 0.20
C ALA A 189 -21.00 -1.83 0.71
N GLU A 190 -20.94 -3.15 0.73
CA GLU A 190 -22.02 -4.03 1.23
C GLU A 190 -22.11 -4.10 2.76
N VAL A 191 -21.04 -3.75 3.49
CA VAL A 191 -21.11 -3.72 4.98
C VAL A 191 -21.83 -2.48 5.51
N LEU A 192 -22.07 -1.48 4.67
CA LEU A 192 -22.80 -0.27 5.05
C LEU A 192 -24.32 -0.52 5.10
N PRO A 193 -25.08 0.15 5.95
CA PRO A 193 -24.64 1.12 6.96
C PRO A 193 -24.28 0.52 8.33
N GLU A 194 -24.42 -0.82 8.53
CA GLU A 194 -24.25 -1.51 9.82
C GLU A 194 -22.82 -1.44 10.34
N ALA A 195 -21.86 -1.26 9.43
CA ALA A 195 -20.45 -1.10 9.72
C ALA A 195 -19.85 0.06 8.89
N ARG A 196 -18.61 0.43 9.19
CA ARG A 196 -17.80 1.32 8.34
C ARG A 196 -16.92 0.46 7.43
N GLY A 197 -16.92 0.77 6.13
CA GLY A 197 -15.99 0.19 5.15
C GLY A 197 -14.86 1.18 4.88
N VAL A 198 -13.61 0.78 5.13
CA VAL A 198 -12.42 1.62 4.96
C VAL A 198 -11.42 0.95 4.03
N LEU A 199 -11.10 1.59 2.91
CA LEU A 199 -9.97 1.21 2.05
C LEU A 199 -8.75 2.02 2.45
N VAL A 200 -7.64 1.34 2.71
CA VAL A 200 -6.36 1.95 3.06
C VAL A 200 -5.33 1.68 1.96
N PRO A 201 -5.14 2.59 1.00
CA PRO A 201 -3.95 2.61 0.17
C PRO A 201 -2.72 2.83 1.06
N CYS A 202 -1.88 1.81 1.22
CA CYS A 202 -0.60 1.89 1.92
C CYS A 202 0.45 2.38 0.92
N LEU A 203 0.72 3.68 0.93
CA LEU A 203 1.65 4.33 0.02
C LEU A 203 3.08 4.03 0.49
N SER A 204 3.68 2.99 -0.08
CA SER A 204 5.00 2.47 0.32
C SER A 204 6.15 3.31 -0.24
N ARG A 205 5.98 4.64 -0.30
CA ARG A 205 6.94 5.63 -0.79
C ARG A 205 6.69 7.01 -0.20
N ALA A 206 7.77 7.78 -0.03
CA ALA A 206 7.73 9.07 0.70
C ALA A 206 7.41 10.28 -0.18
N ASP A 207 7.63 10.19 -1.48
CA ASP A 207 7.62 11.30 -2.45
C ASP A 207 6.23 11.62 -3.05
N VAL A 208 5.17 11.02 -2.51
CA VAL A 208 3.79 11.24 -2.97
C VAL A 208 2.99 12.05 -1.96
N ASP A 209 2.09 12.90 -2.42
CA ASP A 209 1.21 13.74 -1.60
C ASP A 209 -0.28 13.51 -1.87
N ARG A 210 -0.62 12.70 -2.89
CA ARG A 210 -1.97 12.39 -3.32
C ARG A 210 -2.10 10.93 -3.72
N PHE A 211 -3.33 10.44 -3.70
CA PHE A 211 -3.69 9.11 -4.18
C PHE A 211 -4.87 9.18 -5.14
N ALA A 212 -4.84 8.39 -6.21
CA ALA A 212 -5.96 8.19 -7.13
C ALA A 212 -6.10 6.71 -7.54
N PRO A 213 -7.29 6.27 -8.00
CA PRO A 213 -7.41 4.98 -8.67
C PRO A 213 -6.61 4.97 -9.98
N GLY A 214 -5.93 3.88 -10.28
CA GLY A 214 -5.16 3.69 -11.51
C GLY A 214 -6.05 3.36 -12.71
N ASP A 215 -6.90 4.31 -13.14
CA ASP A 215 -7.90 4.15 -14.20
C ASP A 215 -7.30 3.61 -15.51
N ARG A 216 -6.03 3.97 -15.82
CA ARG A 216 -5.31 3.52 -17.03
C ARG A 216 -4.94 2.04 -16.96
N ALA A 217 -4.68 1.51 -15.78
CA ALA A 217 -4.32 0.11 -15.57
C ALA A 217 -5.55 -0.78 -15.36
N ASP A 218 -6.60 -0.26 -14.68
CA ASP A 218 -7.85 -0.96 -14.42
C ASP A 218 -9.03 0.02 -14.37
N ARG A 219 -9.62 0.30 -15.52
CA ARG A 219 -10.78 1.19 -15.65
C ARG A 219 -11.94 0.74 -14.76
N ARG A 220 -12.17 -0.58 -14.68
CA ARG A 220 -13.27 -1.13 -13.87
C ARG A 220 -13.06 -0.89 -12.37
N TYR A 221 -11.82 -1.03 -11.91
CA TYR A 221 -11.48 -0.67 -10.53
C TYR A 221 -11.79 0.80 -10.24
N GLY A 222 -11.40 1.72 -11.14
CA GLY A 222 -11.68 3.15 -10.98
C GLY A 222 -13.17 3.48 -10.95
N GLU A 223 -14.00 2.83 -11.78
CA GLU A 223 -15.46 2.96 -11.75
C GLU A 223 -16.02 2.51 -10.39
N LEU A 224 -15.61 1.33 -9.91
CA LEU A 224 -16.04 0.78 -8.62
C LEU A 224 -15.53 1.60 -7.44
N PHE A 225 -14.33 2.16 -7.53
CA PHE A 225 -13.78 3.08 -6.52
C PHE A 225 -14.68 4.31 -6.33
N ARG A 226 -15.09 4.94 -7.42
CA ARG A 226 -16.02 6.09 -7.38
C ARG A 226 -17.38 5.70 -6.81
N LEU A 227 -17.92 4.56 -7.22
CA LEU A 227 -19.20 4.05 -6.69
C LEU A 227 -19.10 3.74 -5.18
N ALA A 228 -17.98 3.17 -4.73
CA ALA A 228 -17.75 2.89 -3.31
C ALA A 228 -17.69 4.20 -2.49
N LEU A 229 -16.96 5.22 -2.99
CA LEU A 229 -16.94 6.55 -2.38
C LEU A 229 -18.36 7.17 -2.29
N ASP A 230 -19.15 7.09 -3.37
CA ASP A 230 -20.52 7.65 -3.40
C ASP A 230 -21.46 6.94 -2.45
N ARG A 231 -21.20 5.65 -2.14
CA ARG A 231 -21.93 4.88 -1.13
C ARG A 231 -21.48 5.15 0.30
N GLY A 232 -20.34 5.80 0.51
CA GLY A 232 -19.83 6.15 1.83
C GLY A 232 -18.68 5.26 2.33
N VAL A 233 -18.05 4.46 1.46
CA VAL A 233 -16.76 3.82 1.78
C VAL A 233 -15.71 4.91 1.98
N GLU A 234 -14.99 4.82 3.06
CA GLU A 234 -13.94 5.76 3.42
C GLU A 234 -12.62 5.34 2.75
N ILE A 235 -11.90 6.30 2.20
CA ILE A 235 -10.58 6.05 1.60
C ILE A 235 -9.54 6.79 2.43
N LEU A 236 -8.60 6.07 3.00
CA LEU A 236 -7.60 6.60 3.93
C LEU A 236 -6.17 6.26 3.46
N PRO A 237 -5.57 7.03 2.53
CA PRO A 237 -4.23 6.74 2.03
C PRO A 237 -3.18 7.09 3.07
N LEU A 238 -2.41 6.11 3.52
CA LEU A 238 -1.36 6.25 4.52
C LEU A 238 0.01 6.27 3.84
N ARG A 239 0.77 7.34 4.05
CA ARG A 239 2.10 7.51 3.47
C ARG A 239 3.18 7.05 4.42
N TYR A 240 4.18 6.32 3.89
CA TYR A 240 5.30 5.78 4.65
C TYR A 240 6.64 6.09 4.00
N GLY A 241 7.65 6.39 4.84
CA GLY A 241 9.05 6.51 4.46
C GLY A 241 9.82 5.27 4.89
N PHE A 242 10.76 4.82 4.06
CA PHE A 242 11.51 3.57 4.26
C PHE A 242 12.99 3.87 4.47
N GLU A 243 13.53 3.40 5.59
CA GLU A 243 14.94 3.41 5.94
C GLU A 243 15.51 1.98 6.02
N ALA A 244 16.80 1.84 6.25
CA ALA A 244 17.45 0.53 6.29
C ALA A 244 17.02 -0.33 7.49
N ASP A 245 16.60 0.29 8.58
CA ASP A 245 16.25 -0.36 9.85
C ASP A 245 14.88 0.05 10.40
N ALA A 246 14.16 0.94 9.70
CA ALA A 246 12.88 1.45 10.16
C ALA A 246 11.92 1.81 9.02
N VAL A 247 10.64 1.86 9.35
CA VAL A 247 9.60 2.49 8.52
C VAL A 247 8.89 3.54 9.35
N HIS A 248 8.73 4.72 8.77
CA HIS A 248 8.10 5.88 9.39
C HIS A 248 6.75 6.18 8.76
N TRP A 249 5.74 6.44 9.58
CA TRP A 249 4.50 7.03 9.11
C TRP A 249 4.69 8.53 8.85
N LEU A 250 4.25 8.99 7.68
CA LEU A 250 4.42 10.37 7.21
C LEU A 250 3.08 11.12 7.10
N GLY A 251 1.97 10.48 7.49
CA GLY A 251 0.65 11.11 7.49
C GLY A 251 -0.34 10.48 6.51
N VAL A 252 -1.48 11.15 6.40
CA VAL A 252 -2.57 10.84 5.47
C VAL A 252 -2.52 11.80 4.30
N THR A 253 -2.63 11.30 3.06
CA THR A 253 -2.61 12.12 1.86
C THR A 253 -4.01 12.41 1.33
N ALA A 254 -4.12 13.36 0.41
CA ALA A 254 -5.36 13.66 -0.28
C ALA A 254 -5.79 12.51 -1.22
N VAL A 255 -7.10 12.42 -1.45
CA VAL A 255 -7.71 11.45 -2.37
C VAL A 255 -8.26 12.18 -3.58
N GLU A 256 -7.82 11.78 -4.77
CA GLU A 256 -8.40 12.18 -6.04
C GLU A 256 -9.40 11.11 -6.52
N ARG A 257 -10.51 11.55 -7.08
CA ARG A 257 -11.55 10.61 -7.54
C ARG A 257 -11.20 9.89 -8.83
N ARG A 258 -10.25 10.41 -9.60
CA ARG A 258 -9.80 9.89 -10.90
C ARG A 258 -8.30 10.07 -11.05
N ASP A 259 -7.68 9.19 -11.83
CA ASP A 259 -6.35 9.43 -12.37
C ASP A 259 -6.41 10.64 -13.34
N PRO A 260 -5.78 11.78 -13.02
CA PRO A 260 -5.83 12.97 -13.85
C PRO A 260 -5.23 12.76 -15.24
N LEU A 261 -4.27 11.82 -15.40
CA LEU A 261 -3.64 11.52 -16.69
C LEU A 261 -4.52 10.63 -17.59
N ALA A 262 -5.43 9.85 -17.02
CA ALA A 262 -6.40 9.08 -17.80
C ALA A 262 -7.39 9.97 -18.59
N ALA A 263 -7.57 11.21 -18.18
CA ALA A 263 -8.41 12.17 -18.88
C ALA A 263 -7.71 12.83 -20.09
N SER A 264 -6.38 12.99 -20.04
CA SER A 264 -5.59 13.55 -21.16
C SER A 264 -5.50 12.55 -22.32
N ASP A 265 -5.27 11.26 -22.02
CA ASP A 265 -5.17 10.21 -23.05
C ASP A 265 -6.50 10.03 -23.82
N ALA A 266 -7.66 10.21 -23.15
CA ALA A 266 -8.97 10.12 -23.79
C ALA A 266 -9.24 11.29 -24.76
N ASN A 267 -8.73 12.48 -24.48
CA ASN A 267 -8.85 13.63 -25.37
C ASN A 267 -7.94 13.52 -26.61
N GLU A 268 -6.70 13.03 -26.44
CA GLU A 268 -5.80 12.81 -27.55
C GLU A 268 -6.28 11.71 -28.53
N MET A 269 -7.00 10.69 -28.02
CA MET A 269 -7.64 9.66 -28.86
C MET A 269 -8.91 10.14 -29.55
N ALA A 270 -9.61 11.14 -29.01
CA ALA A 270 -10.82 11.69 -29.63
C ALA A 270 -10.51 12.72 -30.74
N GLU A 271 -9.29 13.26 -30.77
CA GLU A 271 -8.81 14.20 -31.77
C GLU A 271 -8.06 13.54 -32.96
N ARG A 272 -7.91 12.21 -32.94
CA ARG A 272 -7.35 11.39 -34.05
C ARG A 272 -8.43 10.61 -34.77
#